data_107ff2b19d86128565593f1b418e79a4
#
_entry.id   107ff2b19d86128565593f1b418e79a4
#
_cell.length_a   1.000
_cell.length_b   1.000
_cell.length_c   1.000
_cell.angle_alpha   90.00
_cell.angle_beta   90.00
_cell.angle_gamma   90.00
#
_symmetry.space_group_name_H-M   'P 1'
#
loop_
_entity.id
_entity.type
_entity.pdbx_description
1 polymer ?
#
loop_
_entity_poly.entity_id
_entity_poly.type
_entity_poly.pdbx_seq_one_letter_code
_entity_poly.pdbx_strand_id
1 'polypeptide(L)'
;EKQGRLQEFLDQPVQLRDYSKVNFKAVQDYVKSIRENRLDGYYGGVHPSERKELSEHLALEKFPEPKTVVIPLSQHAGAPANPVVQVGDTVKVGQMIGEAAGFISSPVHSSVSGTVVAIESRPHATRGECMSVVIQSDGKNTLHESVKPNKDLDSLTPDEIVDIVREAGIVGMGGAGFP
;
A
#
# COMPACT_ATOMS: atom_id res chain seq x y z
N GLU A 1 2.30 40.50 -4.71
CA GLU A 1 2.18 40.37 -3.21
C GLU A 1 1.93 38.93 -2.74
N LYS A 2 1.11 38.11 -3.44
CA LYS A 2 0.81 36.73 -3.04
C LYS A 2 1.96 35.75 -3.33
N GLN A 3 2.71 35.94 -4.40
CA GLN A 3 3.91 35.12 -4.73
C GLN A 3 5.09 35.42 -3.78
N GLY A 4 5.26 36.67 -3.36
CA GLY A 4 6.32 37.03 -2.40
C GLY A 4 6.17 36.36 -1.05
N ARG A 5 4.94 36.24 -0.52
CA ARG A 5 4.68 35.57 0.76
C ARG A 5 4.90 34.04 0.73
N LEU A 6 4.68 33.42 -0.42
CA LEU A 6 4.98 32.01 -0.59
C LEU A 6 6.49 31.79 -0.61
N GLN A 7 7.23 32.66 -1.28
CA GLN A 7 8.69 32.58 -1.34
C GLN A 7 9.33 32.82 0.03
N GLU A 8 8.86 33.83 0.79
CA GLU A 8 9.29 34.03 2.18
C GLU A 8 9.05 32.83 3.08
N PHE A 9 7.95 32.08 2.84
CA PHE A 9 7.64 30.85 3.59
C PHE A 9 8.56 29.70 3.18
N LEU A 10 8.89 29.59 1.89
CA LEU A 10 9.79 28.55 1.37
C LEU A 10 11.25 28.81 1.67
N ASP A 11 11.66 30.08 1.80
CA ASP A 11 13.03 30.49 2.10
C ASP A 11 13.38 30.40 3.60
N GLN A 12 12.39 30.18 4.47
CA GLN A 12 12.68 29.90 5.87
C GLN A 12 13.21 28.46 6.03
N PRO A 13 14.42 28.29 6.62
CA PRO A 13 14.94 26.96 6.85
C PRO A 13 14.07 26.22 7.87
N VAL A 14 13.12 25.43 7.37
CA VAL A 14 12.30 24.55 8.18
C VAL A 14 13.17 23.38 8.61
N GLN A 15 13.63 23.41 9.84
CA GLN A 15 14.16 22.19 10.46
C GLN A 15 12.98 21.23 10.63
N LEU A 16 12.88 20.25 9.72
CA LEU A 16 11.76 19.31 9.60
C LEU A 16 11.47 18.48 10.86
N ARG A 17 12.25 18.64 11.93
CA ARG A 17 12.09 17.94 13.21
C ARG A 17 11.67 18.83 14.39
N ASP A 18 11.62 20.13 14.24
CA ASP A 18 11.22 21.05 15.32
C ASP A 18 9.90 21.74 14.97
N TYR A 19 8.81 21.04 15.23
CA TYR A 19 7.46 21.57 15.04
C TYR A 19 7.07 22.68 16.04
N SER A 20 7.87 22.93 17.07
CA SER A 20 7.60 23.96 18.06
C SER A 20 7.63 25.37 17.47
N LYS A 21 8.31 25.55 16.34
CA LYS A 21 8.43 26.82 15.61
C LYS A 21 7.41 26.99 14.49
N VAL A 22 6.60 25.97 14.22
CA VAL A 22 5.57 26.06 13.18
C VAL A 22 4.38 26.85 13.72
N ASN A 23 4.11 27.99 13.10
CA ASN A 23 2.90 28.74 13.39
C ASN A 23 1.70 28.05 12.73
N PHE A 24 1.15 27.04 13.43
CA PHE A 24 -0.01 26.28 12.94
C PHE A 24 -1.21 27.16 12.61
N LYS A 25 -1.39 28.28 13.32
CA LYS A 25 -2.45 29.23 13.01
C LYS A 25 -2.25 29.87 11.64
N ALA A 26 -1.04 30.30 11.34
CA ALA A 26 -0.70 30.86 10.01
C ALA A 26 -0.91 29.86 8.89
N VAL A 27 -0.56 28.57 9.12
CA VAL A 27 -0.83 27.49 8.17
C VAL A 27 -2.33 27.28 7.97
N GLN A 28 -3.12 27.24 9.06
CA GLN A 28 -4.57 27.11 8.99
C GLN A 28 -5.22 28.29 8.27
N ASP A 29 -4.79 29.52 8.58
CA ASP A 29 -5.30 30.74 7.93
C ASP A 29 -4.94 30.75 6.43
N TYR A 30 -3.75 30.27 6.06
CA TYR A 30 -3.34 30.11 4.67
C TYR A 30 -4.18 29.06 3.94
N VAL A 31 -4.36 27.88 4.53
CA VAL A 31 -5.22 26.81 3.97
C VAL A 31 -6.66 27.31 3.83
N LYS A 32 -7.18 28.05 4.80
CA LYS A 32 -8.50 28.66 4.76
C LYS A 32 -8.57 29.70 3.62
N SER A 33 -7.58 30.58 3.46
CA SER A 33 -7.54 31.56 2.39
C SER A 33 -7.48 30.93 1.01
N ILE A 34 -6.78 29.78 0.86
CA ILE A 34 -6.79 29.00 -0.39
C ILE A 34 -8.19 28.45 -0.66
N ARG A 35 -8.87 27.92 0.35
CA ARG A 35 -10.24 27.39 0.21
C ARG A 35 -11.27 28.48 -0.13
N GLU A 36 -11.17 29.62 0.52
CA GLU A 36 -12.08 30.76 0.32
C GLU A 36 -11.84 31.51 -1.01
N ASN A 37 -10.59 31.49 -1.53
CA ASN A 37 -10.24 32.11 -2.80
C ASN A 37 -10.17 31.09 -3.95
N ARG A 38 -10.57 29.85 -3.75
CA ARG A 38 -10.74 28.91 -4.84
C ARG A 38 -11.92 29.35 -5.68
N LEU A 39 -11.60 29.81 -6.86
CA LEU A 39 -12.50 29.69 -8.00
C LEU A 39 -12.84 28.19 -8.08
N ASP A 40 -14.12 27.85 -8.01
CA ASP A 40 -14.62 26.49 -7.97
C ASP A 40 -13.92 25.61 -9.03
N GLY A 41 -13.08 24.69 -8.57
CA GLY A 41 -12.45 23.69 -9.39
C GLY A 41 -11.08 24.08 -9.99
N TYR A 42 -10.32 23.08 -10.39
CA TYR A 42 -9.15 23.22 -11.24
C TYR A 42 -9.59 23.75 -12.60
N TYR A 43 -9.07 24.90 -13.02
CA TYR A 43 -9.33 25.44 -14.34
C TYR A 43 -8.85 24.42 -15.39
N GLY A 44 -9.77 23.85 -16.16
CA GLY A 44 -9.47 22.81 -17.16
C GLY A 44 -9.35 21.37 -16.62
N GLY A 45 -9.71 21.12 -15.35
CA GLY A 45 -9.75 19.75 -14.81
C GLY A 45 -10.94 18.96 -15.37
N VAL A 46 -10.74 17.67 -15.57
CA VAL A 46 -11.83 16.73 -15.89
C VAL A 46 -12.48 16.32 -14.58
N HIS A 47 -13.79 16.51 -14.46
CA HIS A 47 -14.61 16.07 -13.32
C HIS A 47 -15.51 14.92 -13.77
N PRO A 48 -15.01 13.66 -13.83
CA PRO A 48 -15.85 12.53 -14.17
C PRO A 48 -16.91 12.33 -13.09
N SER A 49 -18.13 11.95 -13.51
CA SER A 49 -19.18 11.57 -12.57
C SER A 49 -18.71 10.35 -11.76
N GLU A 50 -18.73 10.44 -10.44
CA GLU A 50 -18.33 9.34 -9.54
C GLU A 50 -19.34 8.20 -9.53
N ARG A 51 -20.58 8.49 -9.91
CA ARG A 51 -21.72 7.55 -9.95
C ARG A 51 -21.89 6.72 -8.67
N LYS A 52 -21.52 7.28 -7.54
CA LYS A 52 -21.67 6.63 -6.21
C LYS A 52 -23.13 6.32 -5.90
N GLU A 53 -24.06 7.12 -6.43
CA GLU A 53 -25.49 6.92 -6.32
C GLU A 53 -25.97 5.54 -6.76
N LEU A 54 -25.20 4.86 -7.59
CA LEU A 54 -25.54 3.50 -8.07
C LEU A 54 -25.31 2.41 -7.01
N SER A 55 -24.44 2.66 -6.02
CA SER A 55 -24.02 1.64 -5.07
C SER A 55 -23.95 2.08 -3.60
N GLU A 56 -24.00 3.39 -3.29
CA GLU A 56 -23.82 3.91 -1.93
C GLU A 56 -24.84 3.38 -0.91
N HIS A 57 -26.04 2.99 -1.40
CA HIS A 57 -27.14 2.47 -0.58
C HIS A 57 -27.19 0.93 -0.57
N LEU A 58 -26.31 0.25 -1.31
CA LEU A 58 -26.25 -1.20 -1.35
C LEU A 58 -25.45 -1.74 -0.15
N ALA A 59 -25.90 -2.87 0.39
CA ALA A 59 -25.16 -3.57 1.43
C ALA A 59 -23.84 -4.12 0.88
N LEU A 60 -22.80 -4.18 1.71
CA LEU A 60 -21.56 -4.86 1.35
C LEU A 60 -21.82 -6.35 1.19
N GLU A 61 -21.44 -6.88 0.04
CA GLU A 61 -21.54 -8.31 -0.27
C GLU A 61 -20.18 -8.99 -0.06
N LYS A 62 -20.19 -10.17 0.56
CA LYS A 62 -18.99 -10.98 0.68
C LYS A 62 -18.68 -11.63 -0.67
N PHE A 63 -17.48 -11.37 -1.21
CA PHE A 63 -17.02 -12.04 -2.42
C PHE A 63 -16.87 -13.55 -2.17
N PRO A 64 -17.30 -14.41 -3.12
CA PRO A 64 -17.08 -15.84 -3.03
C PRO A 64 -15.59 -16.17 -2.93
N GLU A 65 -15.24 -17.15 -2.12
CA GLU A 65 -13.83 -17.54 -1.99
C GLU A 65 -13.28 -18.08 -3.31
N PRO A 66 -12.14 -17.54 -3.78
CA PRO A 66 -11.57 -17.97 -5.05
C PRO A 66 -10.98 -19.39 -4.91
N LYS A 67 -11.23 -20.25 -5.92
CA LYS A 67 -10.60 -21.57 -5.98
C LYS A 67 -9.12 -21.50 -6.32
N THR A 68 -8.71 -20.45 -7.02
CA THR A 68 -7.33 -20.24 -7.44
C THR A 68 -7.01 -18.75 -7.33
N VAL A 69 -5.84 -18.42 -6.80
CA VAL A 69 -5.32 -17.07 -6.78
C VAL A 69 -4.00 -17.00 -7.54
N VAL A 70 -3.76 -15.86 -8.18
CA VAL A 70 -2.51 -15.54 -8.87
C VAL A 70 -1.91 -14.35 -8.15
N ILE A 71 -0.79 -14.53 -7.47
CA ILE A 71 -0.15 -13.52 -6.64
C ILE A 71 1.13 -13.04 -7.35
N PRO A 72 1.12 -11.81 -7.93
CA PRO A 72 2.30 -11.26 -8.57
C PRO A 72 3.42 -11.04 -7.56
N LEU A 73 4.67 -11.36 -7.93
CA LEU A 73 5.85 -11.06 -7.12
C LEU A 73 6.31 -9.61 -7.25
N SER A 74 5.64 -8.79 -8.06
CA SER A 74 5.90 -7.37 -8.25
C SER A 74 4.64 -6.55 -7.96
N GLN A 75 4.32 -6.36 -6.69
CA GLN A 75 3.18 -5.54 -6.24
C GLN A 75 3.61 -4.14 -5.75
N HIS A 76 4.89 -3.80 -5.92
CA HIS A 76 5.52 -2.59 -5.40
C HIS A 76 6.50 -1.99 -6.40
N ALA A 77 6.97 -0.78 -6.15
CA ALA A 77 8.06 -0.16 -6.90
C ALA A 77 9.38 -0.90 -6.63
N GLY A 78 10.32 -0.80 -7.58
CA GLY A 78 11.65 -1.40 -7.46
C GLY A 78 11.74 -2.84 -7.95
N ALA A 79 12.63 -3.62 -7.36
CA ALA A 79 12.91 -4.99 -7.77
C ALA A 79 11.76 -5.93 -7.37
N PRO A 80 11.27 -6.80 -8.28
CA PRO A 80 10.33 -7.85 -7.91
C PRO A 80 10.87 -8.73 -6.79
N ALA A 81 9.98 -9.26 -5.94
CA ALA A 81 10.35 -10.22 -4.91
C ALA A 81 10.83 -11.54 -5.54
N ASN A 82 11.79 -12.20 -4.88
CA ASN A 82 12.22 -13.55 -5.26
C ASN A 82 11.28 -14.59 -4.65
N PRO A 83 10.80 -15.59 -5.40
CA PRO A 83 9.98 -16.65 -4.83
C PRO A 83 10.78 -17.47 -3.81
N VAL A 84 10.19 -17.74 -2.65
CA VAL A 84 10.76 -18.60 -1.59
C VAL A 84 9.98 -19.89 -1.41
N VAL A 85 9.08 -20.18 -2.33
CA VAL A 85 8.28 -21.41 -2.40
C VAL A 85 8.49 -22.11 -3.73
N GLN A 86 8.11 -23.38 -3.80
CA GLN A 86 8.19 -24.23 -4.99
C GLN A 86 6.82 -24.80 -5.36
N VAL A 87 6.69 -25.24 -6.61
CA VAL A 87 5.47 -25.96 -7.05
C VAL A 87 5.32 -27.23 -6.24
N GLY A 88 4.13 -27.44 -5.68
CA GLY A 88 3.81 -28.56 -4.78
C GLY A 88 3.83 -28.16 -3.30
N ASP A 89 4.41 -27.04 -2.92
CA ASP A 89 4.41 -26.58 -1.53
C ASP A 89 3.01 -26.26 -1.03
N THR A 90 2.73 -26.60 0.23
CA THR A 90 1.54 -26.15 0.95
C THR A 90 1.86 -24.85 1.65
N VAL A 91 1.02 -23.84 1.42
CA VAL A 91 1.15 -22.51 2.01
C VAL A 91 -0.07 -22.16 2.86
N LYS A 92 0.11 -21.22 3.79
CA LYS A 92 -0.93 -20.71 4.68
C LYS A 92 -1.12 -19.21 4.47
N VAL A 93 -2.28 -18.69 4.89
CA VAL A 93 -2.57 -17.25 4.83
C VAL A 93 -1.53 -16.46 5.63
N GLY A 94 -0.96 -15.42 5.02
CA GLY A 94 0.09 -14.59 5.61
C GLY A 94 1.48 -15.21 5.60
N GLN A 95 1.66 -16.40 5.02
CA GLN A 95 2.99 -16.98 4.80
C GLN A 95 3.73 -16.20 3.72
N MET A 96 4.99 -15.85 3.96
CA MET A 96 5.84 -15.26 2.95
C MET A 96 6.06 -16.26 1.80
N ILE A 97 5.76 -15.84 0.59
CA ILE A 97 5.94 -16.61 -0.66
C ILE A 97 6.95 -15.94 -1.60
N GLY A 98 7.33 -14.70 -1.31
CA GLY A 98 8.36 -13.97 -2.00
C GLY A 98 9.12 -13.07 -1.04
N GLU A 99 10.45 -13.12 -1.05
CA GLU A 99 11.32 -12.26 -0.26
C GLU A 99 11.74 -11.02 -1.04
N ALA A 100 12.00 -9.92 -0.32
CA ALA A 100 12.49 -8.69 -0.94
C ALA A 100 13.85 -8.91 -1.62
N ALA A 101 13.97 -8.50 -2.89
CA ALA A 101 15.17 -8.72 -3.71
C ALA A 101 16.20 -7.60 -3.67
N GLY A 102 15.96 -6.54 -2.88
CA GLY A 102 16.87 -5.41 -2.79
C GLY A 102 16.37 -4.30 -1.87
N PHE A 103 17.08 -3.14 -1.87
CA PHE A 103 16.76 -2.03 -0.99
C PHE A 103 15.35 -1.45 -1.25
N ILE A 104 14.99 -1.29 -2.53
CA ILE A 104 13.62 -0.93 -2.95
C ILE A 104 12.97 -2.22 -3.44
N SER A 105 12.37 -2.94 -2.53
CA SER A 105 11.62 -4.18 -2.74
C SER A 105 10.82 -4.49 -1.48
N SER A 106 9.81 -5.33 -1.57
CA SER A 106 8.96 -5.70 -0.44
C SER A 106 8.64 -7.19 -0.50
N PRO A 107 8.53 -7.87 0.64
CA PRO A 107 8.08 -9.26 0.67
C PRO A 107 6.62 -9.38 0.22
N VAL A 108 6.29 -10.55 -0.32
CA VAL A 108 4.95 -10.89 -0.80
C VAL A 108 4.45 -12.10 -0.01
N HIS A 109 3.20 -12.04 0.44
CA HIS A 109 2.59 -13.05 1.29
C HIS A 109 1.38 -13.71 0.61
N SER A 110 1.09 -14.95 0.98
CA SER A 110 -0.08 -15.66 0.49
C SER A 110 -1.37 -15.10 1.11
N SER A 111 -2.37 -14.87 0.26
CA SER A 111 -3.70 -14.42 0.67
C SER A 111 -4.65 -15.58 1.01
N VAL A 112 -4.28 -16.81 0.69
CA VAL A 112 -5.07 -18.02 0.93
C VAL A 112 -4.21 -19.14 1.51
N SER A 113 -4.82 -20.15 2.13
CA SER A 113 -4.16 -21.44 2.34
C SER A 113 -4.43 -22.39 1.17
N GLY A 114 -3.44 -23.23 0.84
CA GLY A 114 -3.57 -24.16 -0.28
C GLY A 114 -2.24 -24.65 -0.80
N THR A 115 -2.21 -25.07 -2.08
CA THR A 115 -1.03 -25.64 -2.71
C THR A 115 -0.55 -24.75 -3.85
N VAL A 116 0.75 -24.50 -3.93
CA VAL A 116 1.39 -23.82 -5.06
C VAL A 116 1.33 -24.76 -6.27
N VAL A 117 0.61 -24.36 -7.31
CA VAL A 117 0.42 -25.16 -8.52
C VAL A 117 1.27 -24.69 -9.68
N ALA A 118 1.70 -23.42 -9.69
CA ALA A 118 2.64 -22.91 -10.69
C ALA A 118 3.40 -21.68 -10.14
N ILE A 119 4.60 -21.44 -10.68
CA ILE A 119 5.36 -20.20 -10.55
C ILE A 119 5.74 -19.81 -11.98
N GLU A 120 5.06 -18.81 -12.53
CA GLU A 120 5.16 -18.51 -13.96
C GLU A 120 4.80 -17.06 -14.26
N SER A 121 5.10 -16.59 -15.46
CA SER A 121 4.70 -15.26 -15.93
C SER A 121 3.19 -15.21 -16.15
N ARG A 122 2.54 -14.17 -15.60
CA ARG A 122 1.11 -13.92 -15.72
C ARG A 122 0.84 -12.45 -16.06
N PRO A 123 -0.27 -12.17 -16.73
CA PRO A 123 -0.67 -10.79 -17.01
C PRO A 123 -0.70 -9.92 -15.75
N HIS A 124 -0.14 -8.72 -15.85
CA HIS A 124 -0.05 -7.75 -14.77
C HIS A 124 -0.64 -6.41 -15.22
N ALA A 125 -1.39 -5.75 -14.33
CA ALA A 125 -2.15 -4.54 -14.65
C ALA A 125 -1.31 -3.37 -15.20
N THR A 126 -0.05 -3.24 -14.78
CA THR A 126 0.81 -2.09 -15.14
C THR A 126 2.12 -2.49 -15.83
N ARG A 127 2.50 -3.76 -15.84
CA ARG A 127 3.80 -4.23 -16.37
C ARG A 127 3.71 -5.16 -17.58
N GLY A 128 2.50 -5.37 -18.11
CA GLY A 128 2.23 -6.37 -19.15
C GLY A 128 2.23 -7.77 -18.57
N GLU A 129 3.40 -8.30 -18.18
CA GLU A 129 3.54 -9.60 -17.53
C GLU A 129 4.46 -9.52 -16.32
N CYS A 130 4.25 -10.41 -15.36
CA CYS A 130 5.04 -10.50 -14.13
C CYS A 130 5.10 -11.94 -13.62
N MET A 131 6.26 -12.34 -13.12
CA MET A 131 6.40 -13.60 -12.39
C MET A 131 5.42 -13.64 -11.22
N SER A 132 4.64 -14.70 -11.13
CA SER A 132 3.55 -14.84 -10.16
C SER A 132 3.51 -16.23 -9.57
N VAL A 133 3.10 -16.33 -8.32
CA VAL A 133 2.81 -17.60 -7.65
C VAL A 133 1.32 -17.90 -7.80
N VAL A 134 1.00 -19.06 -8.37
CA VAL A 134 -0.37 -19.54 -8.55
C VAL A 134 -0.68 -20.56 -7.45
N ILE A 135 -1.68 -20.28 -6.66
CA ILE A 135 -2.07 -21.13 -5.52
C ILE A 135 -3.49 -21.62 -5.72
N GLN A 136 -3.67 -22.93 -5.64
CA GLN A 136 -4.99 -23.56 -5.54
C GLN A 136 -5.41 -23.53 -4.07
N SER A 137 -6.46 -22.74 -3.77
CA SER A 137 -6.99 -22.62 -2.41
C SER A 137 -7.59 -23.94 -1.93
N ASP A 138 -7.39 -24.27 -0.67
CA ASP A 138 -8.05 -25.38 0.02
C ASP A 138 -9.37 -24.95 0.70
N GLY A 139 -9.72 -23.66 0.64
CA GLY A 139 -10.93 -23.06 1.23
C GLY A 139 -10.93 -23.00 2.75
N LYS A 140 -9.83 -23.38 3.43
CA LYS A 140 -9.75 -23.44 4.91
C LYS A 140 -9.28 -22.15 5.52
N ASN A 141 -8.58 -21.30 4.73
CA ASN A 141 -7.98 -20.04 5.19
C ASN A 141 -7.14 -20.17 6.46
N THR A 142 -6.39 -21.27 6.56
CA THR A 142 -5.52 -21.56 7.70
C THR A 142 -4.43 -20.50 7.82
N LEU A 143 -4.35 -19.81 8.95
CA LEU A 143 -3.35 -18.79 9.21
C LEU A 143 -1.95 -19.40 9.40
N HIS A 144 -0.94 -18.72 8.90
CA HIS A 144 0.46 -19.04 9.18
C HIS A 144 0.82 -18.64 10.61
N GLU A 145 1.77 -19.36 11.22
CA GLU A 145 2.17 -19.17 12.63
C GLU A 145 2.81 -17.81 12.90
N SER A 146 3.31 -17.14 11.86
CA SER A 146 3.82 -15.76 11.94
C SER A 146 2.72 -14.72 12.10
N VAL A 147 1.49 -15.04 11.69
CA VAL A 147 0.35 -14.13 11.80
C VAL A 147 -0.15 -14.13 13.25
N LYS A 148 0.40 -13.23 14.04
CA LYS A 148 0.06 -13.06 15.46
C LYS A 148 -0.30 -11.61 15.73
N PRO A 149 -1.19 -11.34 16.70
CA PRO A 149 -1.38 -9.98 17.19
C PRO A 149 -0.02 -9.41 17.64
N ASN A 150 0.25 -8.20 17.27
CA ASN A 150 1.43 -7.51 17.78
C ASN A 150 1.32 -7.37 19.30
N LYS A 151 2.47 -7.35 19.97
CA LYS A 151 2.57 -6.98 21.37
C LYS A 151 2.05 -5.54 21.53
N ASP A 152 1.91 -5.13 22.78
CA ASP A 152 1.55 -3.78 23.14
C ASP A 152 2.40 -2.77 22.33
N LEU A 153 1.72 -1.96 21.52
CA LEU A 153 2.39 -0.99 20.63
C LEU A 153 3.26 0.01 21.43
N ASP A 154 2.86 0.32 22.65
CA ASP A 154 3.57 1.24 23.53
C ASP A 154 4.94 0.67 23.99
N SER A 155 5.15 -0.64 23.83
CA SER A 155 6.41 -1.32 24.16
C SER A 155 7.41 -1.38 23.01
N LEU A 156 7.01 -0.99 21.78
CA LEU A 156 7.82 -1.06 20.58
C LEU A 156 8.66 0.20 20.39
N THR A 157 9.89 0.03 19.95
CA THR A 157 10.72 1.12 19.47
C THR A 157 10.30 1.55 18.07
N PRO A 158 10.60 2.78 17.62
CA PRO A 158 10.32 3.23 16.26
C PRO A 158 10.92 2.31 15.19
N ASP A 159 12.12 1.77 15.39
CA ASP A 159 12.79 0.89 14.44
C ASP A 159 12.06 -0.47 14.33
N GLU A 160 11.61 -1.03 15.46
CA GLU A 160 10.81 -2.25 15.48
C GLU A 160 9.47 -2.07 14.73
N ILE A 161 8.83 -0.90 14.86
CA ILE A 161 7.60 -0.61 14.11
C ILE A 161 7.88 -0.56 12.60
N VAL A 162 8.97 0.08 12.19
CA VAL A 162 9.39 0.14 10.77
C VAL A 162 9.67 -1.26 10.24
N ASP A 163 10.36 -2.11 11.00
CA ASP A 163 10.66 -3.48 10.60
C ASP A 163 9.39 -4.33 10.50
N ILE A 164 8.45 -4.20 11.44
CA ILE A 164 7.14 -4.88 11.36
C ILE A 164 6.38 -4.49 10.09
N VAL A 165 6.33 -3.20 9.76
CA VAL A 165 5.67 -2.70 8.54
C VAL A 165 6.35 -3.25 7.29
N ARG A 166 7.68 -3.26 7.26
CA ARG A 166 8.48 -3.79 6.15
C ARG A 166 8.25 -5.29 5.97
N GLU A 167 8.36 -6.07 7.06
CA GLU A 167 8.18 -7.52 7.02
C GLU A 167 6.74 -7.94 6.68
N ALA A 168 5.76 -7.12 7.05
CA ALA A 168 4.37 -7.34 6.65
C ALA A 168 4.11 -7.09 5.15
N GLY A 169 5.11 -6.58 4.42
CA GLY A 169 4.96 -6.30 2.99
C GLY A 169 4.04 -5.11 2.69
N ILE A 170 3.92 -4.18 3.64
CA ILE A 170 3.08 -2.99 3.49
C ILE A 170 3.80 -1.98 2.61
N VAL A 171 3.12 -1.56 1.55
CA VAL A 171 3.62 -0.59 0.57
C VAL A 171 2.59 0.49 0.32
N GLY A 172 3.00 1.60 -0.32
CA GLY A 172 2.10 2.69 -0.65
C GLY A 172 0.94 2.24 -1.53
N MET A 173 -0.29 2.69 -1.21
CA MET A 173 -1.49 2.43 -1.99
C MET A 173 -1.93 3.68 -2.75
N GLY A 174 -2.41 3.50 -3.98
CA GLY A 174 -2.92 4.58 -4.83
C GLY A 174 -1.85 5.42 -5.54
N GLY A 175 -0.57 5.06 -5.37
CA GLY A 175 0.58 5.62 -6.08
C GLY A 175 1.43 4.53 -6.72
N ALA A 176 2.77 4.71 -6.70
CA ALA A 176 3.72 3.76 -7.29
C ALA A 176 3.91 2.46 -6.47
N GLY A 177 3.23 2.29 -5.36
CA GLY A 177 3.45 1.13 -4.49
C GLY A 177 4.85 1.14 -3.85
N PHE A 178 5.28 2.31 -3.35
CA PHE A 178 6.62 2.44 -2.78
C PHE A 178 6.68 1.73 -1.42
N PRO A 179 7.72 0.88 -1.21
CA PRO A 179 7.94 0.16 0.05
C PRO A 179 8.29 1.09 1.20
#